data_9a554aa758f5ed6c8ea4ca9a4b1e055d
#
_entry.id   9a554aa758f5ed6c8ea4ca9a4b1e055d
#
_cell.length_a   1.000
_cell.length_b   1.000
_cell.length_c   1.000
_cell.angle_alpha   90.00
_cell.angle_beta   90.00
_cell.angle_gamma   90.00
#
_symmetry.space_group_name_H-M   'P 1'
#
loop_
_entity.id
_entity.type
_entity.pdbx_description
1 polymer ?
#
loop_
_entity_poly.entity_id
_entity_poly.type
_entity_poly.pdbx_seq_one_letter_code
_entity_poly.pdbx_strand_id
1 'polypeptide(L)'
;MEPTAGLALSLEEAEEVEPRVADFYRQALRALNGADIPFLVGGAFAHACHTGIRRSTKDLDLFIRRADYERIAQLMQQHGWRTEMSHPHWLAKVHDGPEFIDLIFNSGNGLMPVDERWFRGNSRAAVLGVPVLVANVEDSLLSKAFIMERERYDGGDIAHLLQATAERLDWPGLLERFGPHWRVLLAHLTLFGYIYPGERQRIPGWVMERLVARLAEEVREPPAPSENVCAGTLLSREQYLHDVEQLGYVDGRLTAASTMTAEDVAGWTEAIADRRSQ
;
A
#
# COMPACT_ATOMS: atom_id res chain seq x y z
N MET A 1 22.83 14.80 22.20
CA MET A 1 21.39 14.62 21.99
C MET A 1 21.23 13.15 21.70
N GLU A 2 20.83 12.37 22.69
CA GLU A 2 20.67 10.93 22.55
C GLU A 2 19.51 10.63 21.60
N PRO A 3 19.62 9.59 20.75
CA PRO A 3 18.50 9.16 19.91
C PRO A 3 17.41 8.62 20.83
N THR A 4 16.23 9.24 20.78
CA THR A 4 15.01 8.75 21.41
C THR A 4 14.85 7.26 21.09
N ALA A 5 14.83 6.44 22.14
CA ALA A 5 14.57 5.02 22.06
C ALA A 5 13.25 4.81 21.30
N GLY A 6 13.35 4.35 20.06
CA GLY A 6 12.20 3.92 19.29
C GLY A 6 11.46 2.85 20.08
N LEU A 7 10.16 3.03 20.25
CA LEU A 7 9.26 2.05 20.84
C LEU A 7 9.46 0.74 20.09
N ALA A 8 10.19 -0.20 20.70
CA ALA A 8 10.30 -1.56 20.20
C ALA A 8 8.92 -2.21 20.41
N LEU A 9 8.06 -2.12 19.42
CA LEU A 9 6.80 -2.86 19.40
C LEU A 9 7.16 -4.34 19.21
N SER A 10 7.33 -5.07 20.32
CA SER A 10 7.40 -6.52 20.26
C SER A 10 5.99 -7.04 19.99
N LEU A 11 5.73 -7.46 18.77
CA LEU A 11 4.57 -8.29 18.45
C LEU A 11 4.88 -9.74 18.90
N GLU A 12 5.24 -9.93 20.18
CA GLU A 12 5.59 -11.23 20.75
C GLU A 12 4.39 -12.17 20.85
N GLU A 13 3.19 -11.65 20.73
CA GLU A 13 1.94 -12.44 20.80
C GLU A 13 1.22 -12.37 19.44
N ALA A 14 1.71 -13.18 18.49
CA ALA A 14 0.94 -13.52 17.28
C ALA A 14 -0.11 -14.58 17.65
N GLU A 15 -1.00 -14.31 18.60
CA GLU A 15 -2.08 -15.21 18.98
C GLU A 15 -3.09 -15.45 17.82
N GLU A 16 -2.99 -14.70 16.72
CA GLU A 16 -3.92 -14.79 15.58
C GLU A 16 -3.33 -15.47 14.33
N VAL A 17 -2.03 -15.81 14.32
CA VAL A 17 -1.40 -16.53 13.22
C VAL A 17 -1.18 -17.98 13.62
N GLU A 18 -1.67 -18.91 12.82
CA GLU A 18 -1.46 -20.34 13.06
C GLU A 18 0.05 -20.65 13.23
N PRO A 19 0.46 -21.47 14.21
CA PRO A 19 1.88 -21.71 14.52
C PRO A 19 2.74 -22.11 13.31
N ARG A 20 2.20 -22.96 12.42
CA ARG A 20 2.89 -23.39 11.20
C ARG A 20 3.14 -22.22 10.25
N VAL A 21 2.14 -21.35 10.06
CA VAL A 21 2.22 -20.16 9.21
C VAL A 21 3.24 -19.17 9.79
N ALA A 22 3.18 -18.96 11.11
CA ALA A 22 4.12 -18.11 11.82
C ALA A 22 5.57 -18.62 11.67
N ASP A 23 5.79 -19.94 11.69
CA ASP A 23 7.11 -20.53 11.48
C ASP A 23 7.63 -20.30 10.06
N PHE A 24 6.79 -20.46 9.04
CA PHE A 24 7.13 -20.15 7.66
C PHE A 24 7.54 -18.67 7.52
N TYR A 25 6.73 -17.75 8.04
CA TYR A 25 7.04 -16.32 7.98
C TYR A 25 8.33 -15.97 8.70
N ARG A 26 8.57 -16.53 9.91
CA ARG A 26 9.82 -16.33 10.66
C ARG A 26 11.05 -16.81 9.86
N GLN A 27 10.96 -17.98 9.27
CA GLN A 27 12.07 -18.55 8.48
C GLN A 27 12.35 -17.67 7.26
N ALA A 28 11.34 -17.23 6.52
CA ALA A 28 11.50 -16.35 5.36
C ALA A 28 12.14 -15.01 5.74
N LEU A 29 11.65 -14.35 6.81
CA LEU A 29 12.20 -13.10 7.31
C LEU A 29 13.69 -13.26 7.75
N ARG A 30 14.02 -14.36 8.44
CA ARG A 30 15.41 -14.66 8.82
C ARG A 30 16.31 -14.93 7.61
N ALA A 31 15.80 -15.65 6.61
CA ALA A 31 16.54 -15.94 5.38
C ALA A 31 16.86 -14.63 4.63
N LEU A 32 15.90 -13.74 4.48
CA LEU A 32 16.09 -12.42 3.84
C LEU A 32 17.10 -11.56 4.60
N ASN A 33 16.99 -11.48 5.93
CA ASN A 33 17.95 -10.77 6.78
C ASN A 33 19.36 -11.38 6.66
N GLY A 34 19.48 -12.72 6.68
CA GLY A 34 20.76 -13.41 6.58
C GLY A 34 21.45 -13.24 5.23
N ALA A 35 20.69 -13.02 4.17
CA ALA A 35 21.18 -12.76 2.82
C ALA A 35 21.42 -11.26 2.54
N ASP A 36 21.16 -10.38 3.50
CA ASP A 36 21.27 -8.93 3.36
C ASP A 36 20.47 -8.41 2.14
N ILE A 37 19.23 -8.89 2.01
CA ILE A 37 18.29 -8.46 0.97
C ILE A 37 17.34 -7.41 1.59
N PRO A 38 17.28 -6.19 1.06
CA PRO A 38 16.39 -5.17 1.59
C PRO A 38 14.93 -5.52 1.35
N PHE A 39 14.12 -5.44 2.42
CA PHE A 39 12.68 -5.55 2.38
C PHE A 39 12.05 -4.72 3.50
N LEU A 40 10.78 -4.40 3.37
CA LEU A 40 9.98 -3.75 4.41
C LEU A 40 8.75 -4.59 4.69
N VAL A 41 8.45 -4.82 5.96
CA VAL A 41 7.17 -5.43 6.33
C VAL A 41 6.07 -4.39 6.17
N GLY A 42 5.01 -4.77 5.45
CA GLY A 42 3.83 -3.98 5.14
C GLY A 42 2.54 -4.49 5.77
N GLY A 43 1.44 -4.20 5.09
CA GLY A 43 0.12 -4.78 5.36
C GLY A 43 -0.38 -4.66 6.79
N ALA A 44 -0.99 -5.72 7.29
CA ALA A 44 -1.57 -5.76 8.63
C ALA A 44 -0.52 -5.63 9.73
N PHE A 45 0.68 -6.17 9.52
CA PHE A 45 1.76 -6.06 10.50
C PHE A 45 2.27 -4.62 10.64
N ALA A 46 2.49 -3.92 9.52
CA ALA A 46 2.87 -2.50 9.57
C ALA A 46 1.76 -1.65 10.19
N HIS A 47 0.51 -1.90 9.82
CA HIS A 47 -0.65 -1.23 10.41
C HIS A 47 -0.68 -1.41 11.95
N ALA A 48 -0.50 -2.64 12.44
CA ALA A 48 -0.45 -2.91 13.87
C ALA A 48 0.73 -2.19 14.56
N CYS A 49 1.91 -2.15 13.92
CA CYS A 49 3.06 -1.42 14.44
C CYS A 49 2.79 0.09 14.59
N HIS A 50 2.04 0.70 13.66
CA HIS A 50 1.77 2.14 13.67
C HIS A 50 0.61 2.54 14.58
N THR A 51 -0.43 1.69 14.66
CA THR A 51 -1.71 2.01 15.32
C THR A 51 -1.93 1.27 16.63
N GLY A 52 -1.22 0.17 16.88
CA GLY A 52 -1.52 -0.77 17.97
C GLY A 52 -2.75 -1.66 17.70
N ILE A 53 -3.45 -1.47 16.57
CA ILE A 53 -4.65 -2.26 16.23
C ILE A 53 -4.20 -3.54 15.56
N ARG A 54 -4.44 -4.66 16.24
CA ARG A 54 -4.18 -6.02 15.75
C ARG A 54 -5.43 -6.58 15.09
N ARG A 55 -5.25 -7.32 14.03
CA ARG A 55 -6.31 -8.11 13.39
C ARG A 55 -5.72 -9.33 12.72
N SER A 56 -6.53 -10.36 12.58
CA SER A 56 -6.15 -11.55 11.81
C SER A 56 -5.76 -11.18 10.39
N THR A 57 -4.66 -11.74 9.92
CA THR A 57 -4.19 -11.63 8.55
C THR A 57 -3.92 -13.01 7.99
N LYS A 58 -4.16 -13.19 6.69
CA LYS A 58 -3.95 -14.45 5.96
C LYS A 58 -2.64 -14.47 5.20
N ASP A 59 -1.91 -13.33 5.20
CA ASP A 59 -0.72 -13.09 4.41
C ASP A 59 0.29 -12.25 5.18
N LEU A 60 1.53 -12.32 4.74
CA LEU A 60 2.60 -11.43 5.13
C LEU A 60 2.98 -10.60 3.89
N ASP A 61 2.76 -9.30 3.96
CA ASP A 61 3.12 -8.37 2.90
C ASP A 61 4.56 -7.89 3.07
N LEU A 62 5.40 -8.10 2.06
CA LEU A 62 6.76 -7.60 2.00
C LEU A 62 6.91 -6.65 0.82
N PHE A 63 7.21 -5.38 1.08
CA PHE A 63 7.61 -4.44 0.04
C PHE A 63 9.08 -4.66 -0.33
N ILE A 64 9.33 -4.91 -1.61
CA ILE A 64 10.66 -5.16 -2.19
C ILE A 64 10.85 -4.30 -3.44
N ARG A 65 12.09 -4.04 -3.83
CA ARG A 65 12.34 -3.48 -5.17
C ARG A 65 12.17 -4.57 -6.22
N ARG A 66 11.58 -4.23 -7.35
CA ARG A 66 11.41 -5.20 -8.46
C ARG A 66 12.74 -5.86 -8.88
N ALA A 67 13.84 -5.11 -8.80
CA ALA A 67 15.18 -5.60 -9.12
C ALA A 67 15.70 -6.69 -8.17
N ASP A 68 15.20 -6.76 -6.94
CA ASP A 68 15.62 -7.76 -5.95
C ASP A 68 14.85 -9.08 -6.08
N TYR A 69 13.79 -9.15 -6.88
CA TYR A 69 12.91 -10.32 -6.97
C TYR A 69 13.66 -11.61 -7.33
N GLU A 70 14.50 -11.60 -8.35
CA GLU A 70 15.19 -12.81 -8.81
C GLU A 70 16.13 -13.37 -7.72
N ARG A 71 16.78 -12.48 -6.96
CA ARG A 71 17.63 -12.86 -5.84
C ARG A 71 16.81 -13.46 -4.70
N ILE A 72 15.63 -12.87 -4.42
CA ILE A 72 14.69 -13.40 -3.43
C ILE A 72 14.17 -14.76 -3.88
N ALA A 73 13.76 -14.91 -5.14
CA ALA A 73 13.23 -16.15 -5.68
C ALA A 73 14.25 -17.31 -5.56
N GLN A 74 15.52 -17.06 -5.90
CA GLN A 74 16.58 -18.02 -5.73
C GLN A 74 16.80 -18.42 -4.26
N LEU A 75 16.80 -17.44 -3.35
CA LEU A 75 16.92 -17.71 -1.91
C LEU A 75 15.76 -18.55 -1.38
N MET A 76 14.52 -18.22 -1.74
CA MET A 76 13.33 -18.95 -1.31
C MET A 76 13.33 -20.38 -1.84
N GLN A 77 13.76 -20.58 -3.07
CA GLN A 77 13.91 -21.92 -3.67
C GLN A 77 14.94 -22.78 -2.93
N GLN A 78 16.04 -22.20 -2.43
CA GLN A 78 17.02 -22.92 -1.59
C GLN A 78 16.42 -23.44 -0.28
N HIS A 79 15.38 -22.78 0.22
CA HIS A 79 14.60 -23.21 1.39
C HIS A 79 13.46 -24.17 1.05
N GLY A 80 13.32 -24.56 -0.23
CA GLY A 80 12.28 -25.49 -0.69
C GLY A 80 10.93 -24.84 -0.98
N TRP A 81 10.84 -23.50 -0.98
CA TRP A 81 9.62 -22.78 -1.25
C TRP A 81 9.49 -22.41 -2.73
N ARG A 82 8.25 -22.45 -3.23
CA ARG A 82 7.94 -22.07 -4.61
C ARG A 82 7.69 -20.59 -4.70
N THR A 83 8.23 -19.94 -5.71
CA THR A 83 7.93 -18.56 -6.05
C THR A 83 7.07 -18.48 -7.32
N GLU A 84 6.19 -17.50 -7.37
CA GLU A 84 5.27 -17.27 -8.47
C GLU A 84 5.15 -15.77 -8.75
N MET A 85 5.31 -15.38 -10.02
CA MET A 85 5.01 -14.03 -10.47
C MET A 85 3.52 -13.94 -10.78
N SER A 86 2.72 -13.57 -9.78
CA SER A 86 1.27 -13.56 -9.90
C SER A 86 0.77 -12.43 -10.80
N HIS A 87 1.37 -11.25 -10.68
CA HIS A 87 1.09 -10.09 -11.54
C HIS A 87 2.39 -9.35 -11.84
N PRO A 88 2.91 -9.44 -13.08
CA PRO A 88 4.25 -8.95 -13.43
C PRO A 88 4.50 -7.47 -13.14
N HIS A 89 3.46 -6.65 -13.09
CA HIS A 89 3.58 -5.21 -12.83
C HIS A 89 3.65 -4.84 -11.34
N TRP A 90 3.25 -5.74 -10.39
CA TRP A 90 3.22 -5.33 -8.99
C TRP A 90 3.44 -6.41 -7.93
N LEU A 91 3.16 -7.71 -8.20
CA LEU A 91 3.04 -8.74 -7.18
C LEU A 91 3.65 -10.08 -7.60
N ALA A 92 4.49 -10.62 -6.73
CA ALA A 92 4.86 -12.03 -6.74
C ALA A 92 4.53 -12.68 -5.40
N LYS A 93 4.55 -14.01 -5.33
CA LYS A 93 4.25 -14.79 -4.12
C LYS A 93 5.35 -15.79 -3.83
N VAL A 94 5.57 -16.04 -2.54
CA VAL A 94 6.35 -17.18 -2.04
C VAL A 94 5.39 -18.12 -1.36
N HIS A 95 5.39 -19.39 -1.73
CA HIS A 95 4.45 -20.39 -1.22
C HIS A 95 5.15 -21.48 -0.40
N ASP A 96 4.52 -21.84 0.74
CA ASP A 96 4.77 -23.06 1.51
C ASP A 96 3.46 -23.86 1.63
N GLY A 97 3.20 -24.75 0.70
CA GLY A 97 1.90 -25.43 0.57
C GLY A 97 0.79 -24.42 0.22
N PRO A 98 -0.27 -24.33 1.03
CA PRO A 98 -1.38 -23.39 0.83
C PRO A 98 -1.05 -21.95 1.29
N GLU A 99 -0.04 -21.80 2.15
CA GLU A 99 0.34 -20.53 2.75
C GLU A 99 1.23 -19.73 1.81
N PHE A 100 1.18 -18.41 1.92
CA PHE A 100 1.98 -17.55 1.05
C PHE A 100 2.43 -16.24 1.71
N ILE A 101 3.49 -15.67 1.15
CA ILE A 101 4.00 -14.32 1.43
C ILE A 101 3.86 -13.51 0.16
N ASP A 102 3.30 -12.31 0.25
CA ASP A 102 3.21 -11.37 -0.85
C ASP A 102 4.50 -10.55 -0.98
N LEU A 103 5.13 -10.60 -2.14
CA LEU A 103 6.26 -9.76 -2.53
C LEU A 103 5.74 -8.63 -3.41
N ILE A 104 5.60 -7.45 -2.82
CA ILE A 104 4.97 -6.28 -3.45
C ILE A 104 6.05 -5.32 -3.91
N PHE A 105 6.09 -5.02 -5.20
CA PHE A 105 7.07 -4.09 -5.78
C PHE A 105 6.44 -2.89 -6.50
N ASN A 106 5.11 -2.80 -6.48
CA ASN A 106 4.33 -1.66 -6.95
C ASN A 106 2.93 -1.74 -6.31
N SER A 107 2.04 -0.81 -6.62
CA SER A 107 0.60 -0.96 -6.37
C SER A 107 -0.10 -1.62 -7.57
N GLY A 108 -1.23 -2.28 -7.32
CA GLY A 108 -2.01 -2.95 -8.36
C GLY A 108 -2.50 -2.00 -9.47
N ASN A 109 -2.60 -0.70 -9.20
CA ASN A 109 -2.94 0.35 -10.18
C ASN A 109 -1.71 1.02 -10.82
N GLY A 110 -0.50 0.56 -10.51
CA GLY A 110 0.75 1.03 -11.10
C GLY A 110 1.23 2.42 -10.63
N LEU A 111 0.64 2.97 -9.56
CA LEU A 111 0.97 4.33 -9.11
C LEU A 111 2.19 4.42 -8.19
N MET A 112 2.60 3.31 -7.56
CA MET A 112 3.55 3.35 -6.45
C MET A 112 4.65 2.29 -6.58
N PRO A 113 5.57 2.44 -7.55
CA PRO A 113 6.73 1.57 -7.63
C PRO A 113 7.55 1.68 -6.34
N VAL A 114 7.95 0.54 -5.79
CA VAL A 114 8.83 0.47 -4.61
C VAL A 114 10.26 0.77 -5.04
N ASP A 115 10.71 1.96 -4.71
CA ASP A 115 12.04 2.49 -5.03
C ASP A 115 12.89 2.74 -3.78
N GLU A 116 14.09 3.32 -3.96
CA GLU A 116 15.02 3.63 -2.86
C GLU A 116 14.44 4.60 -1.80
N ARG A 117 13.41 5.38 -2.13
CA ARG A 117 12.78 6.31 -1.19
C ARG A 117 12.03 5.56 -0.10
N TRP A 118 11.43 4.40 -0.43
CA TRP A 118 10.73 3.55 0.51
C TRP A 118 11.64 3.06 1.64
N PHE A 119 12.94 2.88 1.38
CA PHE A 119 13.91 2.35 2.33
C PHE A 119 14.57 3.42 3.20
N ARG A 120 14.05 4.65 3.23
CA ARG A 120 14.59 5.76 4.02
C ARG A 120 13.74 6.05 5.23
N GLY A 121 14.38 6.19 6.41
CA GLY A 121 13.70 6.61 7.62
C GLY A 121 12.74 5.60 8.24
N ASN A 122 12.83 4.33 7.83
CA ASN A 122 11.96 3.26 8.33
C ASN A 122 12.21 2.93 9.80
N SER A 123 11.13 2.65 10.51
CA SER A 123 11.19 2.18 11.89
C SER A 123 11.59 0.71 11.96
N ARG A 124 12.33 0.35 13.02
CA ARG A 124 12.62 -1.04 13.37
C ARG A 124 11.54 -1.58 14.28
N ALA A 125 11.10 -2.82 14.02
CA ALA A 125 10.18 -3.55 14.87
C ALA A 125 10.58 -5.02 14.95
N ALA A 126 10.01 -5.75 15.89
CA ALA A 126 10.07 -7.21 15.92
C ALA A 126 8.73 -7.76 15.42
N VAL A 127 8.75 -8.43 14.28
CA VAL A 127 7.57 -9.11 13.72
C VAL A 127 7.77 -10.61 13.87
N LEU A 128 6.85 -11.27 14.57
CA LEU A 128 6.98 -12.69 14.95
C LEU A 128 8.34 -13.00 15.62
N GLY A 129 8.86 -12.07 16.42
CA GLY A 129 10.17 -12.20 17.11
C GLY A 129 11.38 -12.03 16.18
N VAL A 130 11.21 -11.61 14.93
CA VAL A 130 12.30 -11.33 13.99
C VAL A 130 12.49 -9.82 13.84
N PRO A 131 13.70 -9.27 14.05
CA PRO A 131 13.97 -7.86 13.78
C PRO A 131 13.83 -7.53 12.30
N VAL A 132 13.01 -6.53 11.96
CA VAL A 132 12.75 -6.11 10.59
C VAL A 132 12.63 -4.58 10.49
N LEU A 133 12.71 -4.06 9.28
CA LEU A 133 12.24 -2.72 8.95
C LEU A 133 10.76 -2.78 8.55
N VAL A 134 9.99 -1.82 9.01
CA VAL A 134 8.57 -1.69 8.71
C VAL A 134 8.37 -0.51 7.76
N ALA A 135 7.51 -0.69 6.77
CA ALA A 135 7.12 0.41 5.88
C ALA A 135 6.66 1.61 6.71
N ASN A 136 7.09 2.81 6.34
CA ASN A 136 6.69 4.01 7.08
C ASN A 136 5.19 4.31 6.93
N VAL A 137 4.70 5.27 7.69
CA VAL A 137 3.26 5.58 7.71
C VAL A 137 2.80 6.14 6.38
N GLU A 138 3.61 7.00 5.76
CA GLU A 138 3.32 7.63 4.48
C GLU A 138 3.20 6.59 3.36
N ASP A 139 4.09 5.58 3.34
CA ASP A 139 4.00 4.45 2.39
C ASP A 139 2.77 3.59 2.66
N SER A 140 2.45 3.35 3.94
CA SER A 140 1.26 2.62 4.35
C SER A 140 -0.03 3.34 3.97
N LEU A 141 -0.09 4.67 4.13
CA LEU A 141 -1.22 5.49 3.68
C LEU A 141 -1.39 5.43 2.17
N LEU A 142 -0.30 5.62 1.42
CA LEU A 142 -0.34 5.58 -0.04
C LEU A 142 -0.77 4.22 -0.58
N SER A 143 -0.26 3.12 -0.02
CA SER A 143 -0.59 1.76 -0.46
C SER A 143 -2.08 1.43 -0.29
N LYS A 144 -2.78 2.14 0.61
CA LYS A 144 -4.18 1.92 0.96
C LYS A 144 -5.15 2.96 0.37
N ALA A 145 -4.67 4.17 0.09
CA ALA A 145 -5.52 5.30 -0.28
C ALA A 145 -6.33 5.09 -1.56
N PHE A 146 -5.83 4.27 -2.47
CA PHE A 146 -6.46 3.99 -3.76
C PHE A 146 -7.29 2.69 -3.75
N ILE A 147 -7.45 2.01 -2.61
CA ILE A 147 -8.24 0.79 -2.53
C ILE A 147 -9.68 1.16 -2.16
N MET A 148 -10.50 1.36 -3.20
CA MET A 148 -11.92 1.68 -3.12
C MET A 148 -12.73 0.71 -3.99
N GLU A 149 -12.43 -0.58 -3.86
CA GLU A 149 -13.13 -1.65 -4.56
C GLU A 149 -14.52 -1.88 -3.95
N ARG A 150 -15.38 -2.56 -4.66
CA ARG A 150 -16.73 -2.88 -4.19
C ARG A 150 -16.71 -3.76 -2.93
N GLU A 151 -15.80 -4.74 -2.90
CA GLU A 151 -15.67 -5.71 -1.82
C GLU A 151 -14.60 -5.33 -0.79
N ARG A 152 -13.78 -4.31 -1.09
CA ARG A 152 -12.67 -3.88 -0.24
C ARG A 152 -12.48 -2.37 -0.29
N TYR A 153 -12.63 -1.74 0.87
CA TYR A 153 -12.36 -0.33 1.08
C TYR A 153 -11.43 -0.15 2.28
N ASP A 154 -10.21 0.31 2.03
CA ASP A 154 -9.18 0.45 3.06
C ASP A 154 -9.21 1.82 3.79
N GLY A 155 -10.25 2.61 3.60
CA GLY A 155 -10.39 3.92 4.25
C GLY A 155 -10.47 3.88 5.77
N GLY A 156 -10.93 2.76 6.35
CA GLY A 156 -10.88 2.54 7.80
C GLY A 156 -9.45 2.47 8.31
N ASP A 157 -8.55 1.77 7.59
CA ASP A 157 -7.13 1.70 7.93
C ASP A 157 -6.46 3.07 7.85
N ILE A 158 -6.82 3.85 6.82
CA ILE A 158 -6.31 5.23 6.67
C ILE A 158 -6.75 6.08 7.84
N ALA A 159 -8.02 5.99 8.24
CA ALA A 159 -8.52 6.75 9.39
C ALA A 159 -7.78 6.38 10.69
N HIS A 160 -7.50 5.09 10.92
CA HIS A 160 -6.72 4.63 12.07
C HIS A 160 -5.26 5.09 12.00
N LEU A 161 -4.61 5.00 10.84
CA LEU A 161 -3.26 5.51 10.65
C LEU A 161 -3.19 7.01 10.94
N LEU A 162 -4.10 7.81 10.39
CA LEU A 162 -4.17 9.25 10.64
C LEU A 162 -4.41 9.54 12.12
N GLN A 163 -5.34 8.83 12.77
CA GLN A 163 -5.64 9.00 14.19
C GLN A 163 -4.41 8.72 15.06
N ALA A 164 -3.64 7.70 14.74
CA ALA A 164 -2.47 7.32 15.53
C ALA A 164 -1.21 8.15 15.22
N THR A 165 -1.12 8.79 14.05
CA THR A 165 0.18 9.28 13.56
C THR A 165 0.18 10.67 12.93
N ALA A 166 -0.96 11.31 12.72
CA ALA A 166 -1.05 12.55 11.96
C ALA A 166 -0.10 13.66 12.41
N GLU A 167 0.20 13.73 13.72
CA GLU A 167 1.08 14.75 14.30
C GLU A 167 2.56 14.59 13.94
N ARG A 168 2.96 13.39 13.48
CA ARG A 168 4.36 13.05 13.14
C ARG A 168 4.61 12.77 11.66
N LEU A 169 3.56 12.89 10.81
CA LEU A 169 3.67 12.68 9.38
C LEU A 169 4.51 13.78 8.70
N ASP A 170 5.29 13.39 7.71
CA ASP A 170 5.87 14.33 6.75
C ASP A 170 4.79 14.79 5.76
N TRP A 171 3.96 15.76 6.20
CA TRP A 171 2.88 16.29 5.38
C TRP A 171 3.33 16.91 4.05
N PRO A 172 4.44 17.68 3.99
CA PRO A 172 4.97 18.16 2.72
C PRO A 172 5.30 17.01 1.75
N GLY A 173 6.04 16.01 2.23
CA GLY A 173 6.38 14.82 1.43
C GLY A 173 5.15 14.01 1.02
N LEU A 174 4.16 13.86 1.91
CA LEU A 174 2.92 13.16 1.59
C LEU A 174 2.11 13.87 0.51
N LEU A 175 1.98 15.21 0.60
CA LEU A 175 1.33 16.03 -0.43
C LEU A 175 2.02 15.93 -1.79
N GLU A 176 3.37 15.92 -1.80
CA GLU A 176 4.16 15.74 -3.02
C GLU A 176 3.91 14.36 -3.64
N ARG A 177 3.87 13.31 -2.83
CA ARG A 177 3.66 11.93 -3.29
C ARG A 177 2.26 11.69 -3.85
N PHE A 178 1.22 12.33 -3.28
CA PHE A 178 -0.11 12.31 -3.87
C PHE A 178 -0.19 13.13 -5.17
N GLY A 179 0.58 14.19 -5.30
CA GLY A 179 0.74 14.98 -6.53
C GLY A 179 -0.57 15.28 -7.27
N PRO A 180 -0.79 14.72 -8.48
CA PRO A 180 -2.04 14.90 -9.24
C PRO A 180 -3.26 14.26 -8.58
N HIS A 181 -3.04 13.27 -7.72
CA HIS A 181 -4.10 12.51 -7.02
C HIS A 181 -4.51 13.15 -5.67
N TRP A 182 -4.20 14.41 -5.44
CA TRP A 182 -4.49 15.15 -4.21
C TRP A 182 -5.95 15.09 -3.77
N ARG A 183 -6.89 14.91 -4.72
CA ARG A 183 -8.33 14.76 -4.41
C ARG A 183 -8.61 13.48 -3.61
N VAL A 184 -7.85 12.41 -3.84
CA VAL A 184 -7.95 11.17 -3.07
C VAL A 184 -7.52 11.42 -1.63
N LEU A 185 -6.41 12.14 -1.43
CA LEU A 185 -5.98 12.55 -0.09
C LEU A 185 -7.04 13.43 0.59
N LEU A 186 -7.53 14.48 -0.09
CA LEU A 186 -8.57 15.37 0.45
C LEU A 186 -9.82 14.59 0.86
N ALA A 187 -10.26 13.61 0.07
CA ALA A 187 -11.39 12.76 0.39
C ALA A 187 -11.18 12.01 1.72
N HIS A 188 -10.01 11.38 1.90
CA HIS A 188 -9.68 10.66 3.14
C HIS A 188 -9.58 11.61 4.34
N LEU A 189 -8.98 12.80 4.18
CA LEU A 189 -8.90 13.79 5.27
C LEU A 189 -10.27 14.33 5.66
N THR A 190 -11.17 14.50 4.68
CA THR A 190 -12.56 14.89 4.91
C THR A 190 -13.32 13.80 5.68
N LEU A 191 -13.15 12.53 5.26
CA LEU A 191 -13.73 11.38 5.95
C LEU A 191 -13.16 11.22 7.38
N PHE A 192 -11.87 11.45 7.57
CA PHE A 192 -11.26 11.46 8.91
C PHE A 192 -11.97 12.44 9.84
N GLY A 193 -12.21 13.67 9.37
CA GLY A 193 -12.94 14.69 10.14
C GLY A 193 -14.41 14.35 10.40
N TYR A 194 -15.02 13.47 9.61
CA TYR A 194 -16.35 12.91 9.84
C TYR A 194 -16.30 11.77 10.86
N ILE A 195 -15.33 10.86 10.72
CA ILE A 195 -15.17 9.68 11.60
C ILE A 195 -14.78 10.12 13.02
N TYR A 196 -13.85 11.08 13.13
CA TYR A 196 -13.33 11.60 14.41
C TYR A 196 -13.57 13.10 14.55
N PRO A 197 -14.82 13.55 14.75
CA PRO A 197 -15.15 14.99 14.77
C PRO A 197 -14.44 15.77 15.88
N GLY A 198 -14.07 15.12 16.97
CA GLY A 198 -13.31 15.70 18.07
C GLY A 198 -11.80 15.78 17.85
N GLU A 199 -11.28 15.13 16.79
CA GLU A 199 -9.84 15.01 16.54
C GLU A 199 -9.39 15.69 15.23
N ARG A 200 -10.24 16.51 14.62
CA ARG A 200 -9.95 17.20 13.35
C ARG A 200 -8.64 17.98 13.36
N GLN A 201 -8.30 18.56 14.50
CA GLN A 201 -7.07 19.34 14.72
C GLN A 201 -5.79 18.51 14.64
N ARG A 202 -5.85 17.18 14.65
CA ARG A 202 -4.66 16.34 14.38
C ARG A 202 -4.13 16.53 12.97
N ILE A 203 -5.01 16.82 12.01
CA ILE A 203 -4.61 17.22 10.67
C ILE A 203 -4.19 18.70 10.74
N PRO A 204 -2.94 19.06 10.36
CA PRO A 204 -2.52 20.45 10.40
C PRO A 204 -3.44 21.36 9.56
N GLY A 205 -3.89 22.49 10.11
CA GLY A 205 -4.82 23.39 9.43
C GLY A 205 -4.34 23.79 8.04
N TRP A 206 -3.04 24.09 7.90
CA TRP A 206 -2.44 24.49 6.60
C TRP A 206 -2.57 23.41 5.51
N VAL A 207 -2.61 22.11 5.87
CA VAL A 207 -2.81 21.00 4.91
C VAL A 207 -4.20 21.09 4.32
N MET A 208 -5.22 21.22 5.18
CA MET A 208 -6.61 21.37 4.76
C MET A 208 -6.83 22.66 3.97
N GLU A 209 -6.30 23.78 4.45
CA GLU A 209 -6.36 25.07 3.75
C GLU A 209 -5.76 24.98 2.35
N ARG A 210 -4.59 24.37 2.19
CA ARG A 210 -3.92 24.18 0.89
C ARG A 210 -4.76 23.35 -0.06
N LEU A 211 -5.31 22.22 0.40
CA LEU A 211 -6.11 21.32 -0.44
C LEU A 211 -7.46 21.94 -0.82
N VAL A 212 -8.12 22.60 0.13
CA VAL A 212 -9.41 23.30 -0.10
C VAL A 212 -9.21 24.51 -1.01
N ALA A 213 -8.13 25.28 -0.84
CA ALA A 213 -7.81 26.40 -1.71
C ALA A 213 -7.60 25.93 -3.16
N ARG A 214 -6.87 24.83 -3.38
CA ARG A 214 -6.70 24.22 -4.69
C ARG A 214 -8.04 23.78 -5.29
N LEU A 215 -8.92 23.16 -4.51
CA LEU A 215 -10.26 22.80 -4.96
C LEU A 215 -11.08 24.03 -5.36
N ALA A 216 -11.05 25.08 -4.55
CA ALA A 216 -11.77 26.32 -4.81
C ALA A 216 -11.24 27.05 -6.05
N GLU A 217 -9.95 26.98 -6.32
CA GLU A 217 -9.32 27.52 -7.54
C GLU A 217 -9.82 26.77 -8.79
N GLU A 218 -9.76 25.44 -8.78
CA GLU A 218 -10.24 24.61 -9.91
C GLU A 218 -11.76 24.76 -10.15
N VAL A 219 -12.57 25.08 -9.11
CA VAL A 219 -14.00 25.39 -9.27
C VAL A 219 -14.21 26.75 -9.92
N ARG A 220 -13.37 27.75 -9.59
CA ARG A 220 -13.48 29.09 -10.19
C ARG A 220 -12.92 29.16 -11.61
N GLU A 221 -11.83 28.45 -11.84
CA GLU A 221 -11.12 28.40 -13.11
C GLU A 221 -10.92 26.95 -13.50
N PRO A 222 -11.97 26.28 -14.03
CA PRO A 222 -11.84 24.86 -14.42
C PRO A 222 -10.70 24.69 -15.42
N PRO A 223 -9.83 23.70 -15.22
CA PRO A 223 -8.79 23.41 -16.20
C PRO A 223 -9.44 23.11 -17.56
N ALA A 224 -8.72 23.44 -18.63
CA ALA A 224 -9.19 23.13 -19.99
C ALA A 224 -9.53 21.65 -20.08
N PRO A 225 -10.59 21.27 -20.82
CA PRO A 225 -10.94 19.87 -20.99
C PRO A 225 -9.70 19.12 -21.49
N SER A 226 -9.18 18.25 -20.63
CA SER A 226 -8.15 17.30 -21.00
C SER A 226 -8.80 16.13 -21.75
N GLU A 227 -8.00 15.14 -22.14
CA GLU A 227 -8.51 13.87 -22.64
C GLU A 227 -9.62 13.34 -21.72
N ASN A 228 -10.60 12.66 -22.30
CA ASN A 228 -11.73 12.10 -21.56
C ASN A 228 -11.27 10.90 -20.72
N VAL A 229 -10.55 11.16 -19.63
CA VAL A 229 -9.93 10.13 -18.77
C VAL A 229 -10.87 9.75 -17.63
N CYS A 230 -11.08 8.45 -17.41
CA CYS A 230 -11.68 7.92 -16.20
C CYS A 230 -10.60 7.50 -15.21
N ALA A 231 -10.28 8.34 -14.22
CA ALA A 231 -9.36 8.02 -13.14
C ALA A 231 -9.97 7.06 -12.10
N GLY A 232 -11.24 6.72 -12.21
CA GLY A 232 -11.92 5.74 -11.36
C GLY A 232 -11.27 4.36 -11.42
N THR A 233 -10.71 3.98 -12.56
CA THR A 233 -9.96 2.72 -12.75
C THR A 233 -8.70 2.62 -11.89
N LEU A 234 -8.18 3.75 -11.38
CA LEU A 234 -7.10 3.78 -10.39
C LEU A 234 -7.58 3.47 -8.96
N LEU A 235 -8.88 3.58 -8.70
CA LEU A 235 -9.49 3.34 -7.39
C LEU A 235 -10.13 1.96 -7.31
N SER A 236 -10.76 1.52 -8.41
CA SER A 236 -11.35 0.21 -8.56
C SER A 236 -11.14 -0.30 -9.97
N ARG A 237 -10.55 -1.47 -10.07
CA ARG A 237 -10.27 -2.13 -11.34
C ARG A 237 -11.54 -2.62 -12.07
N GLU A 238 -12.67 -2.72 -11.36
CA GLU A 238 -13.91 -3.29 -11.90
C GLU A 238 -15.03 -2.26 -12.07
N GLN A 239 -15.25 -1.40 -11.08
CA GLN A 239 -16.44 -0.57 -11.01
C GLN A 239 -16.55 0.45 -12.14
N TYR A 240 -15.41 0.83 -12.75
CA TYR A 240 -15.31 1.83 -13.81
C TYR A 240 -14.99 1.25 -15.19
N LEU A 241 -15.02 -0.08 -15.36
CA LEU A 241 -14.79 -0.69 -16.68
C LEU A 241 -15.86 -0.30 -17.69
N HIS A 242 -17.11 -0.19 -17.26
CA HIS A 242 -18.20 0.27 -18.12
C HIS A 242 -17.93 1.65 -18.76
N ASP A 243 -17.33 2.56 -17.98
CA ASP A 243 -17.02 3.91 -18.46
C ASP A 243 -15.97 3.87 -19.58
N VAL A 244 -14.97 3.01 -19.45
CA VAL A 244 -13.92 2.81 -20.44
C VAL A 244 -14.46 2.05 -21.67
N GLU A 245 -15.15 0.93 -21.46
CA GLU A 245 -15.56 0.01 -22.53
C GLU A 245 -16.77 0.50 -23.31
N GLN A 246 -17.71 1.22 -22.67
CA GLN A 246 -18.99 1.59 -23.26
C GLN A 246 -19.17 3.09 -23.45
N LEU A 247 -18.58 3.92 -22.58
CA LEU A 247 -18.74 5.37 -22.64
C LEU A 247 -17.56 6.09 -23.31
N GLY A 248 -16.51 5.36 -23.71
CA GLY A 248 -15.38 5.88 -24.46
C GLY A 248 -14.40 6.73 -23.64
N TYR A 249 -14.35 6.52 -22.33
CA TYR A 249 -13.30 7.14 -21.49
C TYR A 249 -11.97 6.44 -21.69
N VAL A 250 -10.89 7.21 -21.64
CA VAL A 250 -9.53 6.67 -21.55
C VAL A 250 -9.30 6.09 -20.16
N ASP A 251 -8.77 4.89 -20.10
CA ASP A 251 -8.44 4.25 -18.81
C ASP A 251 -7.32 5.01 -18.08
N GLY A 252 -7.60 5.45 -16.86
CA GLY A 252 -6.63 6.19 -16.04
C GLY A 252 -5.34 5.43 -15.77
N ARG A 253 -5.37 4.09 -15.79
CA ARG A 253 -4.20 3.22 -15.63
C ARG A 253 -3.23 3.28 -16.82
N LEU A 254 -3.70 3.73 -18.00
CA LEU A 254 -2.89 3.89 -19.22
C LEU A 254 -2.37 5.33 -19.42
N THR A 255 -2.56 6.19 -18.43
CA THR A 255 -2.03 7.56 -18.47
C THR A 255 -0.61 7.62 -17.91
N ALA A 256 0.08 8.72 -18.12
CA ALA A 256 1.43 8.97 -17.58
C ALA A 256 1.51 8.93 -16.03
N ALA A 257 0.37 8.92 -15.34
CA ALA A 257 0.31 8.81 -13.89
C ALA A 257 0.60 7.38 -13.39
N SER A 258 0.42 6.35 -14.21
CA SER A 258 0.63 4.94 -13.87
C SER A 258 1.80 4.35 -14.66
N THR A 259 2.42 3.32 -14.11
CA THR A 259 3.48 2.56 -14.78
C THR A 259 2.95 1.34 -15.55
N MET A 260 1.64 1.13 -15.59
CA MET A 260 1.03 -0.03 -16.25
C MET A 260 1.08 0.09 -17.77
N THR A 261 1.34 -1.04 -18.42
CA THR A 261 1.19 -1.21 -19.86
C THR A 261 -0.23 -1.67 -20.21
N ALA A 262 -0.59 -1.62 -21.48
CA ALA A 262 -1.88 -2.17 -21.94
C ALA A 262 -2.03 -3.68 -21.65
N GLU A 263 -0.92 -4.43 -21.70
CA GLU A 263 -0.89 -5.85 -21.35
C GLU A 263 -1.13 -6.07 -19.84
N ASP A 264 -0.52 -5.25 -18.99
CA ASP A 264 -0.75 -5.29 -17.54
C ASP A 264 -2.22 -5.01 -17.20
N VAL A 265 -2.81 -3.99 -17.84
CA VAL A 265 -4.22 -3.64 -17.64
C VAL A 265 -5.14 -4.77 -18.08
N ALA A 266 -4.87 -5.38 -19.24
CA ALA A 266 -5.65 -6.51 -19.75
C ALA A 266 -5.59 -7.71 -18.80
N GLY A 267 -4.38 -8.17 -18.44
CA GLY A 267 -4.20 -9.29 -17.53
C GLY A 267 -4.77 -9.04 -16.12
N TRP A 268 -4.66 -7.81 -15.62
CA TRP A 268 -5.22 -7.43 -14.32
C TRP A 268 -6.76 -7.40 -14.34
N THR A 269 -7.36 -7.07 -15.50
CA THR A 269 -8.81 -7.04 -15.70
C THR A 269 -9.35 -8.45 -15.88
N GLU A 270 -8.69 -9.32 -16.67
CA GLU A 270 -9.07 -10.73 -16.86
C GLU A 270 -9.12 -11.51 -15.54
N ALA A 271 -8.21 -11.24 -14.62
CA ALA A 271 -8.19 -11.85 -13.29
C ALA A 271 -9.47 -11.58 -12.44
N ILE A 272 -10.32 -10.64 -12.87
CA ILE A 272 -11.64 -10.42 -12.25
C ILE A 272 -12.63 -11.48 -12.71
N ALA A 273 -12.64 -11.83 -13.99
CA ALA A 273 -13.55 -12.81 -14.57
C ALA A 273 -13.36 -14.20 -13.92
N ASP A 274 -12.11 -14.58 -13.67
CA ASP A 274 -11.76 -15.85 -13.04
C ASP A 274 -12.29 -15.98 -11.61
N ARG A 275 -12.31 -14.88 -10.84
CA ARG A 275 -12.87 -14.87 -9.47
C ARG A 275 -14.39 -14.99 -9.43
N ARG A 276 -15.10 -14.52 -10.47
CA ARG A 276 -16.56 -14.63 -10.55
C ARG A 276 -17.02 -16.03 -10.94
N SER A 277 -16.10 -16.85 -11.45
CA SER A 277 -16.36 -18.22 -11.92
C SER A 277 -16.11 -19.27 -10.82
N GLN A 278 -15.54 -18.89 -9.68
CA GLN A 278 -15.29 -19.71 -8.48
C GLN A 278 -16.30 -19.39 -7.39
#